data_d17fdd23fc74db9c057b9116771779c4
#
_entry.id   d17fdd23fc74db9c057b9116771779c4
#
_cell.length_a   1.000
_cell.length_b   1.000
_cell.length_c   1.000
_cell.angle_alpha   90.00
_cell.angle_beta   90.00
_cell.angle_gamma   90.00
#
_symmetry.space_group_name_H-M   'P 1'
#
loop_
_entity.id
_entity.type
_entity.pdbx_description
1 polymer ?
#
loop_
_entity_poly.entity_id
_entity_poly.type
_entity_poly.pdbx_seq_one_letter_code
_entity_poly.pdbx_strand_id
1 'polypeptide(L)'
;MNACFVDTNLFVRYLTNDDAEKADRVEALLGEASEGKVRLITADLVLVELIWVLESSYDMKPGEITPMIRSILATPGLEVINGALMARALDRYEGKNIDIVDGYIAALMEKLNITDVYSFDQKHLSRIDSLKRIEP
;
A
#
# COMPACT_ATOMS: atom_id res chain seq x y z
N MET A 1 -13.48 -23.06 2.95
CA MET A 1 -13.94 -21.74 2.49
C MET A 1 -12.99 -21.24 1.42
N ASN A 2 -13.51 -20.91 0.26
CA ASN A 2 -12.69 -20.41 -0.84
C ASN A 2 -12.25 -18.98 -0.57
N ALA A 3 -11.03 -18.66 -0.97
CA ALA A 3 -10.53 -17.31 -0.89
C ALA A 3 -10.93 -16.53 -2.14
N CYS A 4 -11.26 -15.24 -1.95
CA CYS A 4 -11.56 -14.32 -3.04
C CYS A 4 -10.54 -13.18 -3.03
N PHE A 5 -10.06 -12.83 -4.21
CA PHE A 5 -9.11 -11.73 -4.34
C PHE A 5 -9.85 -10.39 -4.42
N VAL A 6 -9.30 -9.36 -3.78
CA VAL A 6 -9.87 -8.02 -3.78
C VAL A 6 -9.01 -7.11 -4.66
N ASP A 7 -9.65 -6.51 -5.66
CA ASP A 7 -9.01 -5.60 -6.61
C ASP A 7 -9.01 -4.16 -6.09
N THR A 8 -8.19 -3.32 -6.72
CA THR A 8 -7.96 -1.93 -6.33
C THR A 8 -9.24 -1.11 -6.26
N ASN A 9 -10.14 -1.24 -7.23
CA ASN A 9 -11.31 -0.36 -7.29
C ASN A 9 -12.32 -0.60 -6.15
N LEU A 10 -12.32 -1.76 -5.52
CA LEU A 10 -13.14 -1.96 -4.31
C LEU A 10 -12.66 -1.03 -3.19
N PHE A 11 -11.35 -0.96 -2.99
CA PHE A 11 -10.78 -0.09 -1.96
C PHE A 11 -11.00 1.39 -2.30
N VAL A 12 -10.89 1.77 -3.57
CA VAL A 12 -11.17 3.15 -4.01
C VAL A 12 -12.59 3.54 -3.62
N ARG A 13 -13.58 2.69 -3.91
CA ARG A 13 -14.98 2.97 -3.59
C ARG A 13 -15.22 3.07 -2.09
N TYR A 14 -14.55 2.21 -1.33
CA TYR A 14 -14.69 2.20 0.12
C TYR A 14 -14.08 3.45 0.77
N LEU A 15 -12.92 3.89 0.29
CA LEU A 15 -12.16 4.97 0.93
C LEU A 15 -12.60 6.37 0.49
N THR A 16 -13.10 6.53 -0.74
CA THR A 16 -13.39 7.86 -1.28
C THR A 16 -14.86 8.26 -1.17
N ASN A 17 -15.74 7.29 -0.97
CA ASN A 17 -17.17 7.50 -0.77
C ASN A 17 -17.85 8.29 -1.90
N ASP A 18 -17.29 8.26 -3.12
CA ASP A 18 -17.88 8.91 -4.28
C ASP A 18 -19.04 8.11 -4.90
N ASP A 19 -19.23 6.87 -4.44
CA ASP A 19 -20.35 6.00 -4.78
C ASP A 19 -20.80 5.31 -3.50
N ALA A 20 -21.77 5.91 -2.82
CA ALA A 20 -22.20 5.47 -1.48
C ALA A 20 -22.74 4.03 -1.48
N GLU A 21 -23.46 3.64 -2.53
CA GLU A 21 -24.00 2.27 -2.62
C GLU A 21 -22.88 1.24 -2.69
N LYS A 22 -21.88 1.49 -3.56
CA LYS A 22 -20.74 0.59 -3.70
C LYS A 22 -19.89 0.57 -2.42
N ALA A 23 -19.70 1.73 -1.80
CA ALA A 23 -18.96 1.81 -0.53
C ALA A 23 -19.63 0.95 0.55
N ASP A 24 -20.95 1.01 0.66
CA ASP A 24 -21.71 0.21 1.61
C ASP A 24 -21.56 -1.29 1.35
N ARG A 25 -21.58 -1.69 0.09
CA ARG A 25 -21.42 -3.09 -0.30
C ARG A 25 -20.01 -3.61 0.05
N VAL A 26 -18.98 -2.79 -0.13
CA VAL A 26 -17.62 -3.17 0.25
C VAL A 26 -17.49 -3.25 1.76
N GLU A 27 -18.07 -2.30 2.49
CA GLU A 27 -18.07 -2.33 3.95
C GLU A 27 -18.73 -3.61 4.47
N ALA A 28 -19.86 -4.01 3.89
CA ALA A 28 -20.53 -5.25 4.25
C ALA A 28 -19.66 -6.47 3.99
N LEU A 29 -18.95 -6.50 2.86
CA LEU A 29 -18.04 -7.58 2.52
C LEU A 29 -16.89 -7.67 3.54
N LEU A 30 -16.29 -6.54 3.89
CA LEU A 30 -15.21 -6.51 4.88
C LEU A 30 -15.71 -6.95 6.25
N GLY A 31 -16.95 -6.61 6.60
CA GLY A 31 -17.60 -7.09 7.81
C GLY A 31 -17.76 -8.61 7.83
N GLU A 32 -18.18 -9.18 6.71
CA GLU A 32 -18.28 -10.63 6.57
C GLU A 32 -16.92 -11.31 6.74
N ALA A 33 -15.88 -10.70 6.19
CA ALA A 33 -14.52 -11.23 6.32
C ALA A 33 -14.08 -11.22 7.79
N SER A 34 -14.36 -10.13 8.52
CA SER A 34 -13.98 -10.04 9.92
C SER A 34 -14.74 -11.04 10.79
N GLU A 35 -15.92 -11.48 10.36
CA GLU A 35 -16.73 -12.50 11.04
C GLU A 35 -16.33 -13.93 10.64
N GLY A 36 -15.38 -14.08 9.71
CA GLY A 36 -14.95 -15.39 9.25
C GLY A 36 -15.87 -16.03 8.22
N LYS A 37 -16.82 -15.29 7.65
CA LYS A 37 -17.78 -15.82 6.68
C LYS A 37 -17.21 -15.90 5.28
N VAL A 38 -16.18 -15.11 4.97
CA VAL A 38 -15.48 -15.09 3.69
C VAL A 38 -14.02 -14.86 3.95
N ARG A 39 -13.16 -15.44 3.13
CA ARG A 39 -11.72 -15.23 3.19
C ARG A 39 -11.31 -14.34 2.03
N LEU A 40 -10.71 -13.19 2.34
CA LEU A 40 -10.29 -12.23 1.34
C LEU A 40 -8.77 -12.16 1.26
N ILE A 41 -8.25 -12.01 0.06
CA ILE A 41 -6.81 -11.87 -0.20
C ILE A 41 -6.61 -10.69 -1.14
N THR A 42 -5.61 -9.89 -0.86
CA THR A 42 -5.10 -8.86 -1.76
C THR A 42 -3.58 -8.89 -1.72
N ALA A 43 -2.93 -7.92 -2.35
CA ALA A 43 -1.48 -7.90 -2.45
C ALA A 43 -0.93 -6.49 -2.34
N ASP A 44 0.36 -6.41 -2.01
CA ASP A 44 1.11 -5.15 -2.00
C ASP A 44 0.97 -4.36 -3.31
N LEU A 45 1.01 -5.05 -4.45
CA LEU A 45 0.85 -4.39 -5.75
C LEU A 45 -0.47 -3.64 -5.86
N VAL A 46 -1.56 -4.22 -5.34
CA VAL A 46 -2.87 -3.56 -5.31
C VAL A 46 -2.82 -2.31 -4.45
N LEU A 47 -2.16 -2.38 -3.30
CA LEU A 47 -2.05 -1.23 -2.40
C LEU A 47 -1.17 -0.12 -2.98
N VAL A 48 -0.13 -0.46 -3.72
CA VAL A 48 0.70 0.52 -4.43
C VAL A 48 -0.13 1.24 -5.49
N GLU A 49 -0.91 0.49 -6.28
CA GLU A 49 -1.81 1.08 -7.26
C GLU A 49 -2.86 1.98 -6.60
N LEU A 50 -3.42 1.52 -5.48
CA LEU A 50 -4.41 2.29 -4.72
C LEU A 50 -3.82 3.64 -4.27
N ILE A 51 -2.61 3.64 -3.74
CA ILE A 51 -1.93 4.88 -3.34
C ILE A 51 -1.81 5.82 -4.55
N TRP A 52 -1.36 5.30 -5.68
CA TRP A 52 -1.21 6.10 -6.90
C TRP A 52 -2.54 6.71 -7.35
N VAL A 53 -3.63 5.94 -7.30
CA VAL A 53 -4.97 6.45 -7.66
C VAL A 53 -5.41 7.55 -6.70
N LEU A 54 -5.22 7.34 -5.39
CA LEU A 54 -5.60 8.34 -4.38
C LEU A 54 -4.81 9.65 -4.55
N GLU A 55 -3.54 9.56 -4.90
CA GLU A 55 -2.71 10.74 -5.17
C GLU A 55 -3.13 11.46 -6.45
N SER A 56 -3.26 10.71 -7.55
CA SER A 56 -3.43 11.30 -8.88
C SER A 56 -4.88 11.68 -9.21
N SER A 57 -5.85 10.89 -8.77
CA SER A 57 -7.26 11.11 -9.11
C SER A 57 -8.05 11.81 -8.01
N TYR A 58 -7.61 11.73 -6.76
CA TYR A 58 -8.30 12.32 -5.62
C TYR A 58 -7.47 13.39 -4.90
N ASP A 59 -6.29 13.68 -5.42
CA ASP A 59 -5.40 14.73 -4.91
C ASP A 59 -5.11 14.61 -3.40
N MET A 60 -5.03 13.39 -2.90
CA MET A 60 -4.77 13.13 -1.50
C MET A 60 -3.27 13.16 -1.21
N LYS A 61 -2.93 13.52 0.01
CA LYS A 61 -1.54 13.63 0.48
C LYS A 61 -1.11 12.40 1.27
N PRO A 62 0.20 12.12 1.36
CA PRO A 62 0.71 10.96 2.11
C PRO A 62 0.16 10.85 3.54
N GLY A 63 0.01 11.97 4.25
CA GLY A 63 -0.52 11.97 5.60
C GLY A 63 -1.98 11.54 5.70
N GLU A 64 -2.76 11.72 4.62
CA GLU A 64 -4.15 11.26 4.54
C GLU A 64 -4.22 9.81 4.08
N ILE A 65 -3.35 9.43 3.14
CA ILE A 65 -3.36 8.11 2.51
C ILE A 65 -2.84 7.03 3.48
N THR A 66 -1.75 7.30 4.17
CA THR A 66 -1.08 6.30 4.99
C THR A 66 -1.99 5.66 6.05
N PRO A 67 -2.79 6.43 6.83
CA PRO A 67 -3.72 5.81 7.77
C PRO A 67 -4.74 4.90 7.09
N MET A 68 -5.18 5.25 5.89
CA MET A 68 -6.14 4.43 5.14
C MET A 68 -5.53 3.08 4.76
N ILE A 69 -4.31 3.09 4.25
CA ILE A 69 -3.63 1.85 3.86
C ILE A 69 -3.33 0.99 5.09
N ARG A 70 -2.90 1.60 6.19
CA ARG A 70 -2.66 0.88 7.44
C ARG A 70 -3.94 0.23 7.97
N SER A 71 -5.07 0.88 7.80
CA SER A 71 -6.37 0.33 8.16
C SER A 71 -6.70 -0.92 7.35
N ILE A 72 -6.39 -0.90 6.05
CA ILE A 72 -6.56 -2.08 5.19
C ILE A 72 -5.66 -3.22 5.68
N LEU A 73 -4.39 -2.93 5.97
CA LEU A 73 -3.45 -3.94 6.47
C LEU A 73 -3.91 -4.56 7.79
N ALA A 74 -4.66 -3.81 8.61
CA ALA A 74 -5.15 -4.26 9.90
C ALA A 74 -6.53 -4.90 9.85
N THR A 75 -7.13 -5.03 8.67
CA THR A 75 -8.51 -5.54 8.53
C THR A 75 -8.55 -7.05 8.80
N PRO A 76 -9.32 -7.51 9.82
CA PRO A 76 -9.43 -8.94 10.08
C PRO A 76 -10.09 -9.67 8.91
N GLY A 77 -9.61 -10.86 8.58
CA GLY A 77 -10.15 -11.66 7.49
C GLY A 77 -9.67 -11.27 6.10
N LEU A 78 -8.87 -10.21 6.00
CA LEU A 78 -8.21 -9.80 4.76
C LEU A 78 -6.72 -10.09 4.88
N GLU A 79 -6.23 -11.02 4.08
CA GLU A 79 -4.80 -11.33 4.00
C GLU A 79 -4.17 -10.45 2.92
N VAL A 80 -3.08 -9.78 3.25
CA VAL A 80 -2.33 -8.97 2.29
C VAL A 80 -0.99 -9.65 2.02
N ILE A 81 -0.79 -10.10 0.77
CA ILE A 81 0.47 -10.68 0.34
C ILE A 81 1.56 -9.61 0.48
N ASN A 82 2.67 -9.96 1.13
CA ASN A 82 3.77 -9.02 1.45
C ASN A 82 3.33 -7.82 2.30
N GLY A 83 2.32 -8.02 3.14
CA GLY A 83 1.77 -6.93 3.97
C GLY A 83 2.80 -6.31 4.91
N ALA A 84 3.68 -7.10 5.51
CA ALA A 84 4.73 -6.57 6.39
C ALA A 84 5.72 -5.68 5.64
N LEU A 85 6.07 -6.07 4.41
CA LEU A 85 6.95 -5.29 3.55
C LEU A 85 6.26 -3.99 3.14
N MET A 86 4.98 -4.04 2.83
CA MET A 86 4.18 -2.86 2.50
C MET A 86 4.10 -1.89 3.68
N ALA A 87 3.93 -2.40 4.90
CA ALA A 87 3.92 -1.57 6.11
C ALA A 87 5.23 -0.80 6.28
N ARG A 88 6.36 -1.44 6.00
CA ARG A 88 7.68 -0.79 6.07
C ARG A 88 7.85 0.25 4.96
N ALA A 89 7.31 -0.02 3.78
CA ALA A 89 7.32 0.96 2.68
C ALA A 89 6.52 2.21 3.06
N LEU A 90 5.39 2.05 3.76
CA LEU A 90 4.58 3.17 4.23
C LEU A 90 5.32 4.05 5.22
N ASP A 91 6.16 3.49 6.09
CA ASP A 91 6.97 4.27 7.02
C ASP A 91 7.84 5.29 6.28
N ARG A 92 8.46 4.85 5.18
CA ARG A 92 9.31 5.74 4.37
C ARG A 92 8.51 6.74 3.55
N TYR A 93 7.38 6.29 3.02
CA TYR A 93 6.47 7.10 2.23
C TYR A 93 5.93 8.28 3.04
N GLU A 94 5.48 8.02 4.27
CA GLU A 94 4.92 9.07 5.13
C GLU A 94 6.00 10.01 5.67
N GLY A 95 7.10 9.44 6.19
CA GLY A 95 8.06 10.20 6.98
C GLY A 95 9.17 10.86 6.19
N LYS A 96 9.46 10.42 4.97
CA LYS A 96 10.64 10.83 4.21
C LYS A 96 10.32 11.64 2.95
N ASN A 97 9.05 11.91 2.67
CA ASN A 97 8.61 12.55 1.43
C ASN A 97 9.18 11.82 0.21
N ILE A 98 9.04 10.51 0.21
CA ILE A 98 9.55 9.59 -0.81
C ILE A 98 8.36 8.95 -1.50
N ASP A 99 8.42 8.78 -2.84
CA ASP A 99 7.44 8.04 -3.61
C ASP A 99 7.27 6.64 -3.01
N ILE A 100 6.05 6.12 -3.03
CA ILE A 100 5.75 4.79 -2.46
C ILE A 100 6.58 3.68 -3.14
N VAL A 101 6.79 3.77 -4.45
CA VAL A 101 7.59 2.77 -5.16
C VAL A 101 9.04 2.77 -4.66
N ASP A 102 9.63 3.95 -4.48
CA ASP A 102 10.98 4.06 -3.95
C ASP A 102 11.06 3.63 -2.49
N GLY A 103 10.05 3.94 -1.70
CA GLY A 103 9.94 3.44 -0.33
C GLY A 103 9.84 1.92 -0.27
N TYR A 104 9.10 1.33 -1.20
CA TYR A 104 8.98 -0.12 -1.33
C TYR A 104 10.32 -0.76 -1.72
N ILE A 105 10.99 -0.17 -2.71
CA ILE A 105 12.32 -0.66 -3.15
C ILE A 105 13.28 -0.67 -1.97
N ALA A 106 13.31 0.42 -1.19
CA ALA A 106 14.19 0.51 -0.03
C ALA A 106 13.86 -0.57 1.01
N ALA A 107 12.59 -0.79 1.29
CA ALA A 107 12.17 -1.82 2.24
C ALA A 107 12.54 -3.23 1.74
N LEU A 108 12.38 -3.48 0.44
CA LEU A 108 12.75 -4.75 -0.17
C LEU A 108 14.26 -4.97 -0.11
N MET A 109 15.06 -3.94 -0.40
CA MET A 109 16.52 -4.02 -0.31
C MET A 109 16.97 -4.36 1.11
N GLU A 110 16.36 -3.76 2.12
CA GLU A 110 16.66 -4.09 3.51
C GLU A 110 16.35 -5.55 3.81
N LYS A 111 15.22 -6.04 3.33
CA LYS A 111 14.83 -7.44 3.51
C LYS A 111 15.84 -8.38 2.87
N LEU A 112 16.43 -7.99 1.74
CA LEU A 112 17.41 -8.77 1.00
C LEU A 112 18.85 -8.54 1.46
N ASN A 113 19.07 -7.65 2.43
CA ASN A 113 20.40 -7.24 2.90
C ASN A 113 21.27 -6.65 1.78
N ILE A 114 20.64 -5.86 0.90
CA ILE A 114 21.30 -5.15 -0.19
C ILE A 114 21.33 -3.66 0.13
N THR A 115 22.51 -3.05 0.05
CA THR A 115 22.68 -1.62 0.37
C THR A 115 22.92 -0.76 -0.85
N ASP A 116 23.46 -1.33 -1.93
CA ASP A 116 23.81 -0.59 -3.14
C ASP A 116 22.72 -0.71 -4.18
N VAL A 117 22.34 0.40 -4.79
CA VAL A 117 21.32 0.44 -5.83
C VAL A 117 21.79 1.23 -7.04
N TYR A 118 21.69 0.64 -8.22
CA TYR A 118 21.88 1.36 -9.46
C TYR A 118 20.65 2.17 -9.79
N SER A 119 20.77 3.48 -9.86
CA SER A 119 19.67 4.36 -10.21
C SER A 119 20.17 5.72 -10.65
N PHE A 120 19.49 6.33 -11.62
CA PHE A 120 19.68 7.73 -11.97
C PHE A 120 18.83 8.67 -11.14
N ASP A 121 17.95 8.16 -10.27
CA ASP A 121 17.11 8.98 -9.40
C ASP A 121 17.96 9.66 -8.33
N GLN A 122 18.02 10.99 -8.39
CA GLN A 122 18.77 11.79 -7.41
C GLN A 122 17.90 12.40 -6.32
N LYS A 123 16.57 12.26 -6.45
CA LYS A 123 15.62 12.96 -5.57
C LYS A 123 15.15 12.10 -4.40
N HIS A 124 14.65 10.89 -4.67
CA HIS A 124 13.98 10.08 -3.65
C HIS A 124 14.94 9.11 -2.96
N LEU A 125 15.65 8.30 -3.72
CA LEU A 125 16.52 7.28 -3.13
C LEU A 125 17.67 7.87 -2.33
N SER A 126 18.17 9.05 -2.72
CA SER A 126 19.24 9.72 -1.98
C SER A 126 18.80 10.19 -0.59
N ARG A 127 17.51 10.23 -0.30
CA ARG A 127 16.97 10.60 1.01
C ARG A 127 16.97 9.45 2.00
N ILE A 128 17.35 8.25 1.57
CA ILE A 128 17.37 7.06 2.41
C ILE A 128 18.79 6.75 2.81
N ASP A 129 19.13 6.99 4.08
CA ASP A 129 20.49 6.90 4.59
C ASP A 129 21.08 5.48 4.50
N SER A 130 20.23 4.44 4.55
CA SER A 130 20.66 3.06 4.50
C SER A 130 21.05 2.58 3.10
N LEU A 131 20.82 3.40 2.08
CA LEU A 131 21.09 3.03 0.68
C LEU A 131 22.25 3.84 0.13
N LYS A 132 23.05 3.20 -0.71
CA LYS A 132 24.08 3.84 -1.50
C LYS A 132 23.65 3.79 -2.97
N ARG A 133 23.30 4.95 -3.51
CA ARG A 133 22.93 5.08 -4.90
C ARG A 133 24.20 5.21 -5.75
N ILE A 134 24.31 4.41 -6.79
CA ILE A 134 25.41 4.45 -7.74
C ILE A 134 24.85 4.51 -9.17
N GLU A 135 25.60 5.09 -10.06
CA GLU A 135 25.23 5.16 -11.48
C GLU A 135 26.13 4.24 -12.29
N PRO A 136 25.59 3.56 -13.32
CA PRO A 136 26.39 2.67 -14.16
C PRO A 136 27.32 3.43 -15.07
#